data_d7e8e887b0ecb5598ef84012f2d255db
#
_entry.id   d7e8e887b0ecb5598ef84012f2d255db
#
_cell.length_a   1.000
_cell.length_b   1.000
_cell.length_c   1.000
_cell.angle_alpha   90.00
_cell.angle_beta   90.00
_cell.angle_gamma   90.00
#
_symmetry.space_group_name_H-M   'P 1'
#
loop_
_entity.id
_entity.type
_entity.pdbx_description
1 polymer ?
#
loop_
_entity_poly.entity_id
_entity_poly.type
_entity_poly.pdbx_seq_one_letter_code
_entity_poly.pdbx_strand_id
1 'polypeptide(L)'
;MSAAPARTRGGWVAVILWLVLQVTLTSLPGKDIPVSLPHPLDWVGHFVIYAGLGFLLARVAVLRQWPRRWVVWTAVALSAWAGLDELHQLFIPGRDAEVGDWIADTLGASTGIVLGLQLMASRFAQWLR
;
A
#
# COMPACT_ATOMS: atom_id res chain seq x y z
N MET A 1 -17.35 -21.89 14.39
CA MET A 1 -16.65 -22.34 13.18
C MET A 1 -16.88 -21.37 12.03
N SER A 2 -15.85 -21.08 11.23
CA SER A 2 -15.91 -20.33 9.96
C SER A 2 -16.02 -18.80 9.98
N ALA A 3 -15.36 -18.10 10.91
CA ALA A 3 -15.15 -16.65 10.77
C ALA A 3 -13.94 -16.30 9.85
N ALA A 4 -13.07 -17.26 9.57
CA ALA A 4 -11.87 -17.06 8.76
C ALA A 4 -12.13 -16.63 7.30
N PRO A 5 -13.05 -17.25 6.54
CA PRO A 5 -13.31 -16.84 5.16
C PRO A 5 -13.96 -15.45 5.05
N ALA A 6 -14.81 -15.06 6.00
CA ALA A 6 -15.43 -13.72 6.00
C ALA A 6 -14.41 -12.61 6.31
N ARG A 7 -13.52 -12.85 7.26
CA ARG A 7 -12.43 -11.91 7.61
C ARG A 7 -11.44 -11.71 6.46
N THR A 8 -11.10 -12.77 5.74
CA THR A 8 -10.22 -12.67 4.56
C THR A 8 -10.88 -11.98 3.39
N ARG A 9 -12.18 -12.19 3.16
CA ARG A 9 -12.95 -11.46 2.15
C ARG A 9 -12.96 -9.96 2.46
N GLY A 10 -13.26 -9.58 3.70
CA GLY A 10 -13.19 -8.18 4.13
C GLY A 10 -11.80 -7.57 3.98
N GLY A 11 -10.74 -8.35 4.20
CA GLY A 11 -9.36 -7.92 3.98
C GLY A 11 -9.09 -7.57 2.52
N TRP A 12 -9.50 -8.42 1.59
CA TRP A 12 -9.37 -8.15 0.15
C TRP A 12 -10.22 -6.99 -0.33
N VAL A 13 -11.44 -6.85 0.18
CA VAL A 13 -12.29 -5.70 -0.13
C VAL A 13 -11.59 -4.40 0.27
N ALA A 14 -10.98 -4.35 1.47
CA ALA A 14 -10.22 -3.18 1.90
C ALA A 14 -9.03 -2.88 0.99
N VAL A 15 -8.28 -3.91 0.57
CA VAL A 15 -7.16 -3.76 -0.39
C VAL A 15 -7.67 -3.20 -1.71
N ILE A 16 -8.73 -3.75 -2.27
CA ILE A 16 -9.30 -3.31 -3.56
C ILE A 16 -9.77 -1.86 -3.47
N LEU A 17 -10.52 -1.50 -2.42
CA LEU A 17 -10.99 -0.13 -2.22
C LEU A 17 -9.83 0.85 -2.08
N TRP A 18 -8.76 0.46 -1.39
CA TRP A 18 -7.56 1.28 -1.25
C TRP A 18 -6.82 1.46 -2.57
N LEU A 19 -6.70 0.39 -3.37
CA LEU A 19 -6.13 0.46 -4.72
C LEU A 19 -6.94 1.36 -5.64
N VAL A 20 -8.28 1.27 -5.59
CA VAL A 20 -9.17 2.16 -6.36
C VAL A 20 -8.95 3.61 -5.94
N LEU A 21 -8.88 3.89 -4.63
CA LEU A 21 -8.58 5.23 -4.13
C LEU A 21 -7.23 5.72 -4.64
N GLN A 22 -6.18 4.91 -4.51
CA GLN A 22 -4.83 5.25 -4.96
C GLN A 22 -4.81 5.57 -6.45
N VAL A 23 -5.29 4.66 -7.30
CA VAL A 23 -5.30 4.85 -8.76
C VAL A 23 -6.13 6.09 -9.15
N THR A 24 -7.23 6.34 -8.44
CA THR A 24 -8.04 7.54 -8.66
C THR A 24 -7.22 8.80 -8.36
N LEU A 25 -6.55 8.86 -7.20
CA LEU A 25 -5.75 10.03 -6.81
C LEU A 25 -4.56 10.25 -7.75
N THR A 26 -3.87 9.18 -8.16
CA THR A 26 -2.72 9.29 -9.05
C THR A 26 -3.10 9.57 -10.51
N SER A 27 -4.36 9.35 -10.88
CA SER A 27 -4.91 9.65 -12.21
C SER A 27 -5.49 11.06 -12.33
N LEU A 28 -5.60 11.82 -11.24
CA LEU A 28 -6.09 13.18 -11.28
C LEU A 28 -5.06 14.08 -11.97
N PRO A 29 -5.49 14.98 -12.90
CA PRO A 29 -4.64 16.04 -13.39
C PRO A 29 -4.06 16.87 -12.26
N GLY A 30 -2.85 17.42 -12.44
CA GLY A 30 -2.17 18.16 -11.38
C GLY A 30 -3.00 19.29 -10.77
N LYS A 31 -3.81 19.98 -11.60
CA LYS A 31 -4.73 21.06 -11.17
C LYS A 31 -5.89 20.59 -10.29
N ASP A 32 -6.26 19.32 -10.35
CA ASP A 32 -7.43 18.74 -9.68
C ASP A 32 -7.06 17.97 -8.40
N ILE A 33 -5.78 18.01 -8.01
CA ILE A 33 -5.32 17.35 -6.77
C ILE A 33 -5.93 18.08 -5.57
N PRO A 34 -6.67 17.37 -4.68
CA PRO A 34 -7.37 17.98 -3.56
C PRO A 34 -6.46 18.70 -2.56
N VAL A 35 -5.25 18.16 -2.37
CA VAL A 35 -4.22 18.72 -1.49
C VAL A 35 -2.90 18.67 -2.22
N SER A 36 -2.42 19.82 -2.66
CA SER A 36 -1.09 19.96 -3.26
C SER A 36 -0.11 20.35 -2.16
N LEU A 37 0.79 19.44 -1.83
CA LEU A 37 1.88 19.69 -0.90
C LEU A 37 3.11 20.15 -1.68
N PRO A 38 3.85 21.18 -1.20
CA PRO A 38 5.09 21.57 -1.82
C PRO A 38 6.16 20.49 -1.63
N HIS A 39 7.00 20.30 -2.65
CA HIS A 39 8.16 19.42 -2.56
C HIS A 39 9.12 19.86 -1.41
N PRO A 40 9.65 18.95 -0.55
CA PRO A 40 9.53 17.50 -0.60
C PRO A 40 8.39 16.92 0.29
N LEU A 41 7.45 17.75 0.76
CA LEU A 41 6.34 17.32 1.63
C LEU A 41 5.33 16.41 0.92
N ASP A 42 5.26 16.48 -0.39
CA ASP A 42 4.46 15.58 -1.24
C ASP A 42 4.88 14.11 -1.06
N TRP A 43 6.16 13.83 -0.79
CA TRP A 43 6.63 12.48 -0.45
C TRP A 43 5.94 11.88 0.76
N VAL A 44 5.48 12.70 1.70
CA VAL A 44 4.69 12.24 2.85
C VAL A 44 3.36 11.64 2.38
N GLY A 45 2.70 12.27 1.42
CA GLY A 45 1.47 11.75 0.82
C GLY A 45 1.69 10.39 0.14
N HIS A 46 2.73 10.28 -0.69
CA HIS A 46 3.15 9.04 -1.33
C HIS A 46 3.43 7.95 -0.30
N PHE A 47 4.26 8.24 0.68
CA PHE A 47 4.59 7.32 1.77
C PHE A 47 3.35 6.81 2.49
N VAL A 48 2.43 7.69 2.89
CA VAL A 48 1.22 7.32 3.65
C VAL A 48 0.28 6.44 2.83
N ILE A 49 0.06 6.78 1.56
CA ILE A 49 -0.80 6.00 0.67
C ILE A 49 -0.27 4.58 0.50
N TYR A 50 1.02 4.43 0.24
CA TYR A 50 1.64 3.11 0.08
C TYR A 50 1.82 2.37 1.40
N ALA A 51 2.02 3.07 2.51
CA ALA A 51 2.02 2.45 3.84
C ALA A 51 0.66 1.84 4.18
N GLY A 52 -0.44 2.53 3.86
CA GLY A 52 -1.78 1.99 3.99
C GLY A 52 -1.98 0.71 3.19
N LEU A 53 -1.55 0.69 1.93
CA LEU A 53 -1.64 -0.49 1.06
C LEU A 53 -0.80 -1.66 1.60
N GLY A 54 0.45 -1.40 1.99
CA GLY A 54 1.33 -2.40 2.59
C GLY A 54 0.76 -2.99 3.88
N PHE A 55 0.20 -2.15 4.74
CA PHE A 55 -0.46 -2.58 5.98
C PHE A 55 -1.67 -3.50 5.71
N LEU A 56 -2.53 -3.14 4.77
CA LEU A 56 -3.70 -3.94 4.41
C LEU A 56 -3.31 -5.29 3.82
N LEU A 57 -2.27 -5.33 2.97
CA LEU A 57 -1.75 -6.59 2.43
C LEU A 57 -1.08 -7.45 3.49
N ALA A 58 -0.35 -6.87 4.44
CA ALA A 58 0.19 -7.59 5.59
C ALA A 58 -0.93 -8.24 6.42
N ARG A 59 -2.05 -7.52 6.62
CA ARG A 59 -3.22 -8.07 7.29
C ARG A 59 -3.78 -9.30 6.55
N VAL A 60 -3.90 -9.23 5.22
CA VAL A 60 -4.34 -10.39 4.43
C VAL A 60 -3.34 -11.53 4.53
N ALA A 61 -2.04 -11.24 4.47
CA ALA A 61 -0.97 -12.23 4.58
C ALA A 61 -1.04 -13.00 5.91
N VAL A 62 -1.24 -12.29 7.02
CA VAL A 62 -1.40 -12.91 8.35
C VAL A 62 -2.68 -13.75 8.42
N LEU A 63 -3.81 -13.23 7.97
CA LEU A 63 -5.09 -13.97 7.96
C LEU A 63 -5.05 -15.22 7.08
N ARG A 64 -4.24 -15.21 6.03
CA ARG A 64 -4.03 -16.30 5.09
C ARG A 64 -2.83 -17.17 5.44
N GLN A 65 -2.09 -16.84 6.49
CA GLN A 65 -0.88 -17.56 6.90
C GLN A 65 0.14 -17.71 5.77
N TRP A 66 0.38 -16.63 5.04
CA TRP A 66 1.34 -16.63 3.94
C TRP A 66 2.76 -16.94 4.43
N PRO A 67 3.52 -17.79 3.74
CA PRO A 67 4.93 -17.97 4.02
C PRO A 67 5.71 -16.66 3.91
N ARG A 68 6.78 -16.51 4.70
CA ARG A 68 7.61 -15.27 4.71
C ARG A 68 8.06 -14.84 3.31
N ARG A 69 8.40 -15.79 2.45
CA ARG A 69 8.80 -15.49 1.07
C ARG A 69 7.74 -14.72 0.30
N TRP A 70 6.44 -15.01 0.51
CA TRP A 70 5.36 -14.28 -0.14
C TRP A 70 5.19 -12.86 0.37
N VAL A 71 5.53 -12.63 1.65
CA VAL A 71 5.57 -11.28 2.22
C VAL A 71 6.67 -10.44 1.56
N VAL A 72 7.86 -11.03 1.37
CA VAL A 72 8.96 -10.38 0.65
C VAL A 72 8.56 -10.07 -0.80
N TRP A 73 7.98 -11.04 -1.49
CA TRP A 73 7.51 -10.83 -2.86
C TRP A 73 6.40 -9.78 -2.95
N THR A 74 5.55 -9.64 -1.91
CA THR A 74 4.57 -8.56 -1.83
C THR A 74 5.26 -7.20 -1.79
N ALA A 75 6.33 -7.04 -1.01
CA ALA A 75 7.09 -5.80 -0.97
C ALA A 75 7.71 -5.47 -2.33
N VAL A 76 8.30 -6.47 -3.00
CA VAL A 76 8.84 -6.33 -4.36
C VAL A 76 7.76 -5.95 -5.36
N ALA A 77 6.61 -6.61 -5.30
CA ALA A 77 5.47 -6.32 -6.18
C ALA A 77 4.92 -4.90 -5.96
N LEU A 78 4.86 -4.43 -4.72
CA LEU A 78 4.43 -3.06 -4.43
C LEU A 78 5.43 -2.02 -4.93
N SER A 79 6.73 -2.28 -4.85
CA SER A 79 7.74 -1.39 -5.42
C SER A 79 7.66 -1.35 -6.96
N ALA A 80 7.42 -2.49 -7.59
CA ALA A 80 7.18 -2.56 -9.04
C ALA A 80 5.89 -1.82 -9.43
N TRP A 81 4.82 -1.99 -8.67
CA TRP A 81 3.57 -1.26 -8.85
C TRP A 81 3.76 0.25 -8.73
N ALA A 82 4.51 0.70 -7.72
CA ALA A 82 4.86 2.10 -7.55
C ALA A 82 5.63 2.65 -8.75
N GLY A 83 6.57 1.89 -9.30
CA GLY A 83 7.27 2.26 -10.52
C GLY A 83 6.35 2.39 -11.73
N LEU A 84 5.38 1.48 -11.87
CA LEU A 84 4.35 1.57 -12.91
C LEU A 84 3.43 2.78 -12.72
N ASP A 85 3.09 3.09 -11.47
CA ASP A 85 2.28 4.26 -11.12
C ASP A 85 3.00 5.56 -11.52
N GLU A 86 4.31 5.67 -11.25
CA GLU A 86 5.14 6.81 -11.69
C GLU A 86 5.17 6.92 -13.23
N LEU A 87 5.34 5.80 -13.93
CA LEU A 87 5.30 5.80 -15.39
C LEU A 87 3.93 6.21 -15.93
N HIS A 88 2.85 5.77 -15.28
CA HIS A 88 1.49 6.18 -15.61
C HIS A 88 1.29 7.70 -15.45
N GLN A 89 1.89 8.31 -14.43
CA GLN A 89 1.79 9.76 -14.20
C GLN A 89 2.38 10.59 -15.33
N LEU A 90 3.32 10.07 -16.12
CA LEU A 90 3.84 10.76 -17.32
C LEU A 90 2.74 11.05 -18.35
N PHE A 91 1.65 10.29 -18.34
CA PHE A 91 0.53 10.48 -19.27
C PHE A 91 -0.60 11.35 -18.70
N ILE A 92 -0.45 11.81 -17.46
CA ILE A 92 -1.46 12.63 -16.78
C ILE A 92 -1.06 14.11 -16.88
N PRO A 93 -1.93 14.99 -17.41
CA PRO A 93 -1.62 16.42 -17.56
C PRO A 93 -1.27 17.07 -16.21
N GLY A 94 -0.15 17.78 -16.18
CA GLY A 94 0.32 18.50 -15.00
C GLY A 94 0.91 17.58 -13.91
N ARG A 95 1.29 16.35 -14.28
CA ARG A 95 2.02 15.42 -13.42
C ARG A 95 3.38 15.10 -14.02
N ASP A 96 4.34 14.91 -13.16
CA ASP A 96 5.68 14.46 -13.49
C ASP A 96 5.98 13.14 -12.80
N ALA A 97 6.83 12.30 -13.40
CA ALA A 97 7.34 11.12 -12.73
C ALA A 97 8.64 11.46 -12.00
N GLU A 98 8.70 11.14 -10.73
CA GLU A 98 9.86 11.43 -9.89
C GLU A 98 10.39 10.17 -9.19
N VAL A 99 11.71 9.97 -9.26
CA VAL A 99 12.37 8.87 -8.54
C VAL A 99 12.16 8.99 -7.02
N GLY A 100 12.09 10.22 -6.51
CA GLY A 100 11.80 10.49 -5.10
C GLY A 100 10.43 9.96 -4.68
N ASP A 101 9.42 10.11 -5.50
CA ASP A 101 8.07 9.59 -5.25
C ASP A 101 8.07 8.06 -5.21
N TRP A 102 8.73 7.41 -6.16
CA TRP A 102 8.90 5.96 -6.16
C TRP A 102 9.63 5.45 -4.91
N ILE A 103 10.66 6.16 -4.45
CA ILE A 103 11.37 5.81 -3.22
C ILE A 103 10.44 5.96 -2.01
N ALA A 104 9.69 7.05 -1.90
CA ALA A 104 8.73 7.28 -0.83
C ALA A 104 7.64 6.20 -0.81
N ASP A 105 7.12 5.81 -1.97
CA ASP A 105 6.13 4.74 -2.14
C ASP A 105 6.68 3.39 -1.66
N THR A 106 7.90 3.05 -2.10
CA THR A 106 8.56 1.80 -1.73
C THR A 106 8.84 1.71 -0.24
N LEU A 107 9.33 2.79 0.35
CA LEU A 107 9.57 2.89 1.81
C LEU A 107 8.25 2.85 2.58
N GLY A 108 7.24 3.54 2.10
CA GLY A 108 5.90 3.52 2.67
C GLY A 108 5.32 2.11 2.68
N ALA A 109 5.30 1.43 1.54
CA ALA A 109 4.82 0.06 1.41
C ALA A 109 5.54 -0.90 2.36
N SER A 110 6.86 -0.83 2.40
CA SER A 110 7.69 -1.68 3.27
C SER A 110 7.41 -1.41 4.75
N THR A 111 7.31 -0.15 5.14
CA THR A 111 6.95 0.26 6.51
C THR A 111 5.56 -0.23 6.89
N GLY A 112 4.58 -0.07 6.01
CA GLY A 112 3.22 -0.55 6.22
C GLY A 112 3.16 -2.06 6.42
N ILE A 113 3.91 -2.83 5.61
CA ILE A 113 4.02 -4.28 5.77
C ILE A 113 4.59 -4.63 7.14
N VAL A 114 5.72 -4.03 7.53
CA VAL A 114 6.36 -4.32 8.83
C VAL A 114 5.43 -4.00 9.99
N LEU A 115 4.80 -2.83 9.99
CA LEU A 115 3.85 -2.43 11.03
C LEU A 115 2.64 -3.37 11.08
N GLY A 116 2.09 -3.75 9.92
CA GLY A 116 0.99 -4.68 9.84
C GLY A 116 1.33 -6.04 10.42
N LEU A 117 2.49 -6.58 10.09
CA LEU A 117 2.97 -7.85 10.65
C LEU A 117 3.20 -7.77 12.17
N GLN A 118 3.82 -6.70 12.67
CA GLN A 118 4.08 -6.53 14.09
C GLN A 118 2.79 -6.42 14.91
N LEU A 119 1.85 -5.57 14.47
CA LEU A 119 0.58 -5.38 15.16
C LEU A 119 -0.32 -6.61 15.12
N MET A 120 -0.23 -7.41 14.05
CA MET A 120 -1.01 -8.65 13.93
C MET A 120 -0.35 -9.84 14.64
N ALA A 121 0.99 -9.90 14.69
CA ALA A 121 1.72 -10.98 15.37
C ALA A 121 1.40 -11.06 16.85
N SER A 122 1.27 -9.93 17.53
CA SER A 122 0.88 -9.88 18.94
C SER A 122 -0.53 -10.46 19.18
N ARG A 123 -1.47 -10.17 18.28
CA ARG A 123 -2.84 -10.71 18.33
C ARG A 123 -2.89 -12.18 17.94
N PHE A 124 -2.06 -12.60 16.99
CA PHE A 124 -1.98 -14.00 16.56
C PHE A 124 -1.35 -14.88 17.61
N ALA A 125 -0.31 -14.42 18.30
CA ALA A 125 0.31 -15.11 19.43
C ALA A 125 -0.65 -15.29 20.62
N GLN A 126 -1.54 -14.32 20.86
CA GLN A 126 -2.60 -14.43 21.88
C GLN A 126 -3.69 -15.45 21.49
N TRP A 127 -3.90 -15.65 20.20
CA TRP A 127 -4.91 -16.57 19.69
C TRP A 127 -4.43 -18.04 19.68
N LEU A 128 -3.11 -18.25 19.66
CA LEU A 128 -2.48 -19.57 19.73
C LEU A 128 -2.23 -20.06 21.17
N ARG A 129 -2.54 -19.25 22.19
CA ARG A 129 -2.50 -19.64 23.61
C ARG A 129 -3.88 -20.05 24.12
#